data_ede004f7a7085abbeb8280b32abe8b08
#
_entry.id   ede004f7a7085abbeb8280b32abe8b08
#
_cell.length_a   1.000
_cell.length_b   1.000
_cell.length_c   1.000
_cell.angle_alpha   90.00
_cell.angle_beta   90.00
_cell.angle_gamma   90.00
#
_symmetry.space_group_name_H-M   'P 1'
#
loop_
_entity.id
_entity.type
_entity.pdbx_description
1 polymer ?
#
loop_
_entity_poly.entity_id
_entity_poly.type
_entity_poly.pdbx_seq_one_letter_code
_entity_poly.pdbx_strand_id
1 'polypeptide(L)'
;GLMRAVAVEQSKVFEAAVMFARVEGILPAPESSHAIRVAIDEAIKCRETGKKKKILFGLTGTGYFDMAAYKQYNDGTMTDYIPTDADLAKGFASIPDIPQNK
;
A
#
# COMPACT_ATOMS: atom_id res chain seq x y z
N GLY A 1 -15.65 -10.21 -11.28
CA GLY A 1 -14.66 -9.57 -11.32
C GLY A 1 -14.31 -8.17 -11.85
N LEU A 2 -14.97 -7.13 -11.33
CA LEU A 2 -14.61 -5.74 -11.68
C LEU A 2 -13.46 -5.20 -10.82
N MET A 3 -13.20 -5.78 -9.65
CA MET A 3 -12.17 -5.35 -8.71
C MET A 3 -11.40 -6.55 -8.14
N ARG A 4 -10.16 -6.28 -7.76
CA ARG A 4 -9.31 -7.20 -7.01
C ARG A 4 -8.67 -6.45 -5.85
N ALA A 5 -8.77 -6.97 -4.65
CA ALA A 5 -8.03 -6.47 -3.49
C ALA A 5 -6.64 -7.11 -3.43
N VAL A 6 -5.66 -6.33 -2.99
CA VAL A 6 -4.27 -6.78 -2.80
C VAL A 6 -3.81 -6.30 -1.43
N ALA A 7 -3.25 -7.21 -0.63
CA ALA A 7 -2.57 -6.86 0.62
C ALA A 7 -1.06 -6.67 0.35
N VAL A 8 -0.48 -5.64 0.96
CA VAL A 8 0.96 -5.34 0.84
C VAL A 8 1.52 -5.14 2.24
N GLU A 9 2.65 -5.78 2.52
CA GLU A 9 3.36 -5.64 3.78
C GLU A 9 3.88 -4.21 3.97
N GLN A 10 3.86 -3.72 5.21
CA GLN A 10 4.23 -2.34 5.55
C GLN A 10 5.65 -1.99 5.10
N SER A 11 6.62 -2.88 5.30
CA SER A 11 7.99 -2.67 4.85
C SER A 11 8.09 -2.44 3.34
N LYS A 12 7.32 -3.17 2.54
CA LYS A 12 7.24 -3.03 1.09
C LYS A 12 6.57 -1.73 0.65
N VAL A 13 5.58 -1.29 1.41
CA VAL A 13 4.92 0.01 1.18
C VAL A 13 5.91 1.15 1.37
N PHE A 14 6.67 1.15 2.48
CA PHE A 14 7.66 2.20 2.75
C PHE A 14 8.88 2.13 1.82
N GLU A 15 9.29 0.93 1.38
CA GLU A 15 10.30 0.77 0.33
C GLU A 15 9.89 1.53 -0.95
N ALA A 16 8.65 1.34 -1.40
CA ALA A 16 8.11 2.03 -2.57
C ALA A 16 7.97 3.54 -2.34
N ALA A 17 7.54 3.95 -1.14
CA ALA A 17 7.40 5.36 -0.77
C ALA A 17 8.73 6.11 -0.82
N VAL A 18 9.78 5.54 -0.24
CA VAL A 18 11.13 6.13 -0.23
C VAL A 18 11.71 6.18 -1.64
N MET A 19 11.53 5.11 -2.43
CA MET A 19 11.94 5.10 -3.84
C MET A 19 11.24 6.20 -4.62
N PHE A 20 9.92 6.33 -4.47
CA PHE A 20 9.13 7.35 -5.14
C PHE A 20 9.58 8.76 -4.77
N ALA A 21 9.80 9.02 -3.47
CA ALA A 21 10.30 10.32 -3.00
C ALA A 21 11.66 10.68 -3.60
N ARG A 22 12.56 9.72 -3.74
CA ARG A 22 13.88 9.94 -4.34
C ARG A 22 13.82 10.22 -5.84
N VAL A 23 12.91 9.56 -6.55
CA VAL A 23 12.80 9.67 -8.01
C VAL A 23 11.95 10.86 -8.42
N GLU A 24 10.82 11.08 -7.74
CA GLU A 24 9.82 12.10 -8.11
C GLU A 24 9.90 13.38 -7.28
N GLY A 25 10.65 13.39 -6.17
CA GLY A 25 10.75 14.54 -5.27
C GLY A 25 9.47 14.81 -4.46
N ILE A 26 8.58 13.83 -4.35
CA ILE A 26 7.32 13.91 -3.62
C ILE A 26 7.34 12.87 -2.50
N LEU A 27 7.12 13.29 -1.25
CA LEU A 27 6.98 12.39 -0.13
C LEU A 27 5.51 11.96 0.01
N PRO A 28 5.15 10.73 -0.37
CA PRO A 28 3.76 10.29 -0.37
C PRO A 28 3.29 9.90 1.03
N ALA A 29 1.99 9.99 1.28
CA ALA A 29 1.38 9.37 2.46
C ALA A 29 1.54 7.84 2.41
N PRO A 30 1.63 7.15 3.55
CA PRO A 30 1.73 5.69 3.59
C PRO A 30 0.57 4.99 2.87
N GLU A 31 -0.63 5.53 2.96
CA GLU A 31 -1.83 5.02 2.29
C GLU A 31 -1.67 5.03 0.76
N SER A 32 -1.21 6.16 0.21
CA SER A 32 -0.94 6.29 -1.24
C SER A 32 0.20 5.36 -1.69
N SER A 33 1.10 5.05 -0.79
CA SER A 33 2.27 4.21 -1.07
C SER A 33 1.92 2.75 -1.32
N HIS A 34 0.76 2.27 -0.85
CA HIS A 34 0.20 0.98 -1.26
C HIS A 34 -0.08 0.97 -2.78
N ALA A 35 -0.70 2.02 -3.29
CA ALA A 35 -0.96 2.15 -4.72
C ALA A 35 0.35 2.26 -5.53
N ILE A 36 1.34 3.01 -5.02
CA ILE A 36 2.66 3.12 -5.65
C ILE A 36 3.33 1.74 -5.72
N ARG A 37 3.32 0.96 -4.64
CA ARG A 37 3.91 -0.39 -4.62
C ARG A 37 3.27 -1.28 -5.68
N VAL A 38 1.95 -1.32 -5.74
CA VAL A 38 1.23 -2.13 -6.73
C VAL A 38 1.48 -1.65 -8.16
N ALA A 39 1.56 -0.32 -8.38
CA ALA A 39 1.91 0.24 -9.69
C ALA A 39 3.32 -0.18 -10.14
N ILE A 40 4.29 -0.18 -9.23
CA ILE A 40 5.66 -0.67 -9.51
C ILE A 40 5.63 -2.16 -9.86
N ASP A 41 4.92 -2.98 -9.10
CA ASP A 41 4.83 -4.42 -9.35
C ASP A 41 4.17 -4.73 -10.70
N GLU A 42 3.12 -4.00 -11.07
CA GLU A 42 2.48 -4.14 -12.39
C GLU A 42 3.41 -3.67 -13.52
N ALA A 43 4.18 -2.60 -13.31
CA ALA A 43 5.18 -2.15 -14.29
C ALA A 43 6.30 -3.18 -14.50
N ILE A 44 6.76 -3.82 -13.43
CA ILE A 44 7.75 -4.91 -13.50
C ILE A 44 7.19 -6.08 -14.31
N LYS A 45 5.93 -6.49 -14.06
CA LYS A 45 5.27 -7.53 -14.85
C LYS A 45 5.17 -7.17 -16.32
N CYS A 46 4.87 -5.91 -16.64
CA CYS A 46 4.85 -5.44 -18.03
C CYS A 46 6.21 -5.57 -18.70
N ARG A 47 7.29 -5.22 -17.99
CA ARG A 47 8.66 -5.39 -18.48
C ARG A 47 8.99 -6.86 -18.73
N GLU A 48 8.66 -7.74 -17.81
CA GLU A 48 8.98 -9.17 -17.89
C GLU A 48 8.18 -9.89 -18.97
N THR A 49 6.93 -9.48 -19.18
CA THR A 49 6.03 -10.11 -20.17
C THR A 49 6.02 -9.44 -21.53
N GLY A 50 6.68 -8.29 -21.68
CA GLY A 50 6.64 -7.47 -22.90
C GLY A 50 5.28 -6.82 -23.17
N LYS A 51 4.32 -6.89 -22.25
CA LYS A 51 2.99 -6.29 -22.41
C LYS A 51 3.04 -4.80 -22.14
N LYS A 52 2.45 -4.01 -23.03
CA LYS A 52 2.28 -2.56 -22.84
C LYS A 52 0.97 -2.28 -22.13
N LYS A 53 1.02 -1.55 -21.02
CA LYS A 53 -0.15 -1.10 -20.28
C LYS A 53 -0.01 0.38 -19.89
N LYS A 54 -1.12 1.05 -19.70
CA LYS A 54 -1.19 2.33 -18.98
C LYS A 54 -1.61 2.04 -17.54
N ILE A 55 -0.80 2.46 -16.58
CA ILE A 55 -1.05 2.22 -15.16
C ILE A 55 -1.37 3.58 -14.53
N LEU A 56 -2.59 3.71 -14.02
CA LEU A 56 -3.03 4.89 -13.29
C LEU A 56 -3.17 4.54 -11.80
N PHE A 57 -2.63 5.37 -10.92
CA PHE A 57 -2.82 5.24 -9.48
C PHE A 57 -3.17 6.58 -8.85
N GLY A 58 -3.91 6.55 -7.74
CA GLY A 58 -4.21 7.74 -6.96
C GLY A 58 -3.04 8.10 -6.04
N LEU A 59 -2.52 9.30 -6.19
CA LEU A 59 -1.54 9.89 -5.26
C LEU A 59 -2.27 10.86 -4.36
N THR A 60 -2.68 10.39 -3.19
CA THR A 60 -3.47 11.13 -2.20
C THR A 60 -2.64 11.39 -0.95
N GLY A 61 -2.81 12.53 -0.33
CA GLY A 61 -2.13 12.87 0.91
C GLY A 61 -0.63 13.07 0.77
N THR A 62 -0.03 13.54 1.87
CA THR A 62 1.40 13.80 2.00
C THR A 62 1.98 12.99 3.15
N GLY A 63 3.25 12.58 3.03
CA GLY A 63 3.99 11.88 4.08
C GLY A 63 4.51 12.77 5.21
N TYR A 64 4.31 14.08 5.14
CA TYR A 64 4.84 15.00 6.17
C TYR A 64 4.26 14.78 7.57
N PHE A 65 3.08 14.20 7.67
CA PHE A 65 2.46 13.84 8.95
C PHE A 65 2.92 12.46 9.48
N ASP A 66 3.67 11.71 8.68
CA ASP A 66 4.08 10.34 8.97
C ASP A 66 5.59 10.17 9.09
N MET A 67 6.29 11.26 9.43
CA MET A 67 7.76 11.26 9.50
C MET A 67 8.30 10.27 10.54
N ALA A 68 7.58 9.99 11.62
CA ALA A 68 7.96 8.98 12.60
C ALA A 68 8.02 7.58 11.98
N ALA A 69 7.05 7.23 11.14
CA ALA A 69 7.03 5.96 10.43
C ALA A 69 8.14 5.86 9.37
N TYR A 70 8.38 6.92 8.63
CA TYR A 70 9.52 6.99 7.70
C TYR A 70 10.86 6.84 8.43
N LYS A 71 10.99 7.44 9.62
CA LYS A 71 12.19 7.25 10.45
C LYS A 71 12.36 5.80 10.85
N GLN A 72 11.32 5.14 11.33
CA GLN A 72 11.38 3.71 11.68
C GLN A 72 11.82 2.84 10.50
N TYR A 73 11.31 3.12 9.30
CA TYR A 73 11.74 2.41 8.10
C TYR A 73 13.23 2.64 7.81
N ASN A 74 13.68 3.89 7.81
CA ASN A 74 15.07 4.24 7.52
C ASN A 74 16.06 3.71 8.57
N ASP A 75 15.65 3.64 9.83
CA ASP A 75 16.45 3.09 10.94
C ASP A 75 16.43 1.55 10.97
N GLY A 76 15.64 0.89 10.12
CA GLY A 76 15.51 -0.57 10.10
C GLY A 76 14.75 -1.14 11.30
N THR A 77 13.97 -0.34 12.01
CA THR A 77 13.18 -0.76 13.18
C THR A 77 11.73 -1.06 12.88
N MET A 78 11.30 -0.83 11.63
CA MET A 78 9.95 -1.17 11.20
C MET A 78 9.78 -2.68 11.07
N THR A 79 8.68 -3.20 11.61
CA THR A 79 8.32 -4.62 11.52
C THR A 79 6.99 -4.81 10.81
N ASP A 80 6.91 -5.85 10.00
CA ASP A 80 5.65 -6.24 9.37
C ASP A 80 4.77 -6.99 10.38
N TYR A 81 3.48 -6.73 10.33
CA TYR A 81 2.48 -7.39 11.13
C TYR A 81 1.39 -7.96 10.23
N ILE A 82 1.18 -9.26 10.32
CA ILE A 82 0.08 -9.94 9.64
C ILE A 82 -1.00 -10.22 10.68
N PRO A 83 -2.20 -9.60 10.57
CA PRO A 83 -3.29 -9.84 11.51
C PRO A 83 -3.64 -11.33 11.58
N THR A 84 -3.88 -11.84 12.78
CA THR A 84 -4.42 -13.18 12.97
C THR A 84 -5.91 -13.20 12.68
N ASP A 85 -6.48 -14.40 12.46
CA ASP A 85 -7.93 -14.54 12.29
C ASP A 85 -8.72 -14.00 13.50
N ALA A 86 -8.16 -14.10 14.70
CA ALA A 86 -8.76 -13.54 15.92
C ALA A 86 -8.77 -12.00 15.90
N ASP A 87 -7.71 -11.36 15.40
CA ASP A 87 -7.66 -9.90 15.25
C ASP A 87 -8.66 -9.42 14.22
N LEU A 88 -8.78 -10.14 13.09
CA LEU A 88 -9.76 -9.86 12.05
C LEU A 88 -11.19 -10.02 12.56
N ALA A 89 -11.49 -11.10 13.27
CA ALA A 89 -12.81 -11.34 13.86
C ALA A 89 -13.19 -10.23 14.86
N LYS A 90 -12.24 -9.79 15.69
CA LYS A 90 -12.44 -8.67 16.62
C LYS A 90 -12.70 -7.35 15.88
N GLY A 91 -11.97 -7.08 14.79
CA GLY A 91 -12.19 -5.91 13.95
C GLY A 91 -13.57 -5.94 13.27
N PHE A 92 -13.94 -7.08 12.71
CA PHE A 92 -15.23 -7.24 12.03
C PHE A 92 -16.43 -7.18 12.97
N ALA A 93 -16.29 -7.56 14.24
CA ALA A 93 -17.36 -7.49 15.22
C ALA A 93 -17.91 -6.06 15.46
N SER A 94 -17.14 -5.04 15.10
CA SER A 94 -17.56 -3.64 15.21
C SER A 94 -18.25 -3.09 13.94
N ILE A 95 -18.30 -3.88 12.86
CA ILE A 95 -18.92 -3.47 11.60
C ILE A 95 -20.41 -3.77 11.69
N PRO A 96 -21.30 -2.79 11.41
CA PRO A 96 -22.74 -3.02 11.36
C PRO A 96 -23.12 -4.05 10.28
N ASP A 97 -24.10 -4.88 10.57
CA ASP A 97 -24.68 -5.76 9.56
C ASP A 97 -25.25 -4.94 8.40
N ILE A 98 -24.73 -5.18 7.21
CA ILE A 98 -25.25 -4.56 6.00
C ILE A 98 -26.33 -5.48 5.43
N PRO A 99 -27.59 -5.01 5.29
CA PRO A 99 -28.64 -5.79 4.66
C PRO A 99 -28.20 -6.23 3.26
N GLN A 100 -28.10 -7.54 3.03
CA GLN A 100 -27.85 -8.05 1.70
C GLN A 100 -29.11 -7.81 0.86
N ASN A 101 -29.04 -6.90 -0.09
CA ASN A 101 -30.08 -6.81 -1.13
C ASN A 101 -30.07 -8.12 -1.92
N LYS A 102 -31.12 -8.89 -1.71
CA LYS A 102 -31.39 -10.08 -2.52
C LYS A 102 -31.82 -9.70 -3.92
#